data_d3abd36450dde691bfdc4f2792121ce0
#
_entry.id   d3abd36450dde691bfdc4f2792121ce0
#
_cell.length_a   1.000
_cell.length_b   1.000
_cell.length_c   1.000
_cell.angle_alpha   90.00
_cell.angle_beta   90.00
_cell.angle_gamma   90.00
#
_symmetry.space_group_name_H-M   'P 1'
#
loop_
_entity.id
_entity.type
_entity.pdbx_description
1 polymer ?
#
loop_
_entity_poly.entity_id
_entity_poly.type
_entity_poly.pdbx_seq_one_letter_code
_entity_poly.pdbx_strand_id
1 'polypeptide(L)'
;EFKLRPKPKQILDVDTEGYPMFEDLKDDLEGAVTGHLGDIESAVHTAFESEMQRFSWFGDEFVRETIQQFPDTLDRKFDAWREEYADLRSELKQINRALEREGGDFSQKMRRDVIEDRLNSMRDGDGEFYTYGYLGSQGFLPNYAFPRESVSATFYDRDEKLTRDPVLALREYAPGNFVYYSGSRYEIVYGRPQTKGEDALAFEKLLVCPDCNTAYLGDKSKRAACGYCGTSLKGTHPNEKALEMPDMVAQPRASITADEEERMRKGYEMEIHYQLSSAAEEFAVTDGEEKQLTLTYEHNGQVINVNRGPRQSGDEEAIGFGYCRACNEWLVSENAVDNHVGGKDEEGKCPQNATVDEVLRGIHLYTETQNDVITIDCPLPEGVHDTEGFYKTLRYTLEQAISVTMELDENELDGFIGEVPGKPDRRRIVLYETAEGGIGAVQSLTETPRLKAVLQSAREVLHEDEEGCEKACYECLLTFYNQRDHDLLDRSLVLPFLQELEDLQIGGGTAPGPEGLLEKCQSELEKEVLRAIDQANLPLPDEAQKTLYDGDEPIAEADFYYEPKIPVFVDGSPHHKDYVQEADKQKRRRLRAKGYRTTVIESASDLSSLEKKVS
;
A
#
# COMPACT_ATOMS: atom_id res chain seq x y z
N GLU A 1 -2.97 21.27 -25.22
CA GLU A 1 -2.51 19.92 -24.84
C GLU A 1 -1.21 19.97 -24.03
N PHE A 2 -0.19 20.74 -24.45
CA PHE A 2 1.08 20.88 -23.73
C PHE A 2 0.90 21.33 -22.27
N LYS A 3 -0.02 22.25 -22.00
CA LYS A 3 -0.30 22.75 -20.64
C LYS A 3 -1.08 21.74 -19.76
N LEU A 4 -1.68 20.72 -20.35
CA LEU A 4 -2.52 19.75 -19.62
C LEU A 4 -1.78 18.46 -19.28
N ARG A 5 -0.67 18.14 -19.96
CA ARG A 5 0.11 16.89 -19.73
C ARG A 5 1.60 17.14 -19.95
N PRO A 6 2.29 17.86 -19.05
CA PRO A 6 3.72 18.08 -19.20
C PRO A 6 4.47 16.75 -19.03
N LYS A 7 5.48 16.54 -19.88
CA LYS A 7 6.40 15.41 -19.79
C LYS A 7 7.60 15.77 -18.92
N PRO A 8 8.24 14.83 -18.17
CA PRO A 8 9.42 15.14 -17.37
C PRO A 8 10.51 15.89 -18.15
N LYS A 9 10.81 15.52 -19.39
CA LYS A 9 11.76 16.23 -20.26
C LYS A 9 11.38 17.66 -20.62
N GLN A 10 10.17 18.11 -20.31
CA GLN A 10 9.70 19.48 -20.50
C GLN A 10 9.78 20.28 -19.20
N ILE A 11 10.01 19.60 -18.09
CA ILE A 11 10.19 20.17 -16.76
C ILE A 11 11.67 20.20 -16.42
N LEU A 12 12.38 19.11 -16.73
CA LEU A 12 13.79 18.90 -16.38
C LEU A 12 14.66 18.94 -17.65
N ASP A 13 15.80 19.59 -17.55
CA ASP A 13 16.83 19.57 -18.58
C ASP A 13 17.61 18.24 -18.51
N VAL A 14 17.14 17.26 -19.26
CA VAL A 14 17.68 15.89 -19.28
C VAL A 14 19.05 15.79 -19.99
N ASP A 15 19.49 16.86 -20.63
CA ASP A 15 20.76 16.93 -21.36
C ASP A 15 21.88 17.58 -20.52
N THR A 16 21.52 18.33 -19.48
CA THR A 16 22.47 18.95 -18.55
C THR A 16 22.75 18.03 -17.35
N GLU A 17 23.98 18.03 -16.87
CA GLU A 17 24.39 17.24 -15.69
C GLU A 17 23.62 17.72 -14.45
N GLY A 18 23.09 16.75 -13.68
CA GLY A 18 22.23 17.03 -12.52
C GLY A 18 20.76 17.25 -12.85
N TYR A 19 20.40 17.28 -14.14
CA TYR A 19 19.01 17.36 -14.63
C TYR A 19 18.16 18.43 -13.92
N PRO A 20 18.62 19.70 -13.90
CA PRO A 20 17.90 20.77 -13.21
C PRO A 20 16.54 21.04 -13.88
N MET A 21 15.61 21.62 -13.12
CA MET A 21 14.41 22.20 -13.73
C MET A 21 14.81 23.37 -14.65
N PHE A 22 14.11 23.52 -15.77
CA PHE A 22 14.35 24.65 -16.67
C PHE A 22 14.13 25.99 -15.95
N GLU A 23 15.10 26.91 -16.06
CA GLU A 23 15.02 28.22 -15.39
C GLU A 23 13.80 29.02 -15.84
N ASP A 24 13.51 29.05 -17.14
CA ASP A 24 12.33 29.73 -17.69
C ASP A 24 11.02 29.19 -17.08
N LEU A 25 10.91 27.88 -16.83
CA LEU A 25 9.74 27.26 -16.18
C LEU A 25 9.65 27.66 -14.71
N LYS A 26 10.78 27.71 -14.01
CA LYS A 26 10.83 28.15 -12.61
C LYS A 26 10.41 29.61 -12.48
N ASP A 27 10.92 30.48 -13.33
CA ASP A 27 10.54 31.89 -13.39
C ASP A 27 9.04 32.06 -13.71
N ASP A 28 8.51 31.29 -14.65
CA ASP A 28 7.08 31.29 -14.99
C ASP A 28 6.21 30.83 -13.80
N LEU A 29 6.64 29.82 -13.05
CA LEU A 29 5.94 29.34 -11.84
C LEU A 29 5.98 30.40 -10.73
N GLU A 30 7.14 31.02 -10.47
CA GLU A 30 7.27 32.09 -9.49
C GLU A 30 6.40 33.31 -9.86
N GLY A 31 6.38 33.66 -11.15
CA GLY A 31 5.52 34.71 -11.69
C GLY A 31 4.03 34.41 -11.53
N ALA A 32 3.62 33.18 -11.82
CA ALA A 32 2.23 32.74 -11.64
C ALA A 32 1.80 32.72 -10.17
N VAL A 33 2.64 32.17 -9.29
CA VAL A 33 2.38 32.14 -7.84
C VAL A 33 2.25 33.57 -7.30
N THR A 34 3.17 34.46 -7.67
CA THR A 34 3.13 35.86 -7.22
C THR A 34 1.91 36.60 -7.78
N GLY A 35 1.56 36.35 -9.03
CA GLY A 35 0.42 36.99 -9.71
C GLY A 35 -0.95 36.58 -9.12
N HIS A 36 -1.06 35.38 -8.57
CA HIS A 36 -2.31 34.83 -8.03
C HIS A 36 -2.30 34.67 -6.50
N LEU A 37 -1.30 35.20 -5.82
CA LEU A 37 -1.12 35.03 -4.38
C LEU A 37 -2.39 35.36 -3.57
N GLY A 38 -3.02 36.51 -3.86
CA GLY A 38 -4.22 36.93 -3.16
C GLY A 38 -5.45 36.05 -3.41
N ASP A 39 -5.58 35.51 -4.63
CA ASP A 39 -6.66 34.59 -4.99
C ASP A 39 -6.48 33.25 -4.27
N ILE A 40 -5.24 32.76 -4.23
CA ILE A 40 -4.89 31.50 -3.55
C ILE A 40 -5.07 31.65 -2.03
N GLU A 41 -4.57 32.74 -1.43
CA GLU A 41 -4.79 33.04 -0.01
C GLU A 41 -6.30 33.06 0.31
N SER A 42 -7.12 33.71 -0.49
CA SER A 42 -8.57 33.77 -0.30
C SER A 42 -9.22 32.38 -0.41
N ALA A 43 -8.77 31.55 -1.34
CA ALA A 43 -9.27 30.19 -1.49
C ALA A 43 -8.91 29.31 -0.28
N VAL A 44 -7.67 29.40 0.21
CA VAL A 44 -7.21 28.67 1.41
C VAL A 44 -7.99 29.12 2.64
N HIS A 45 -8.20 30.43 2.83
CA HIS A 45 -9.04 30.94 3.92
C HIS A 45 -10.46 30.41 3.85
N THR A 46 -11.07 30.35 2.67
CA THR A 46 -12.43 29.84 2.50
C THR A 46 -12.51 28.33 2.81
N ALA A 47 -11.52 27.57 2.37
CA ALA A 47 -11.52 26.12 2.53
C ALA A 47 -11.17 25.67 3.96
N PHE A 48 -10.31 26.41 4.67
CA PHE A 48 -9.73 26.02 5.96
C PHE A 48 -9.98 27.02 7.08
N GLU A 49 -11.08 27.78 7.03
CA GLU A 49 -11.39 28.80 8.03
C GLU A 49 -11.48 28.23 9.45
N SER A 50 -12.06 27.03 9.60
CA SER A 50 -12.19 26.36 10.89
C SER A 50 -10.85 25.90 11.46
N GLU A 51 -9.99 25.37 10.62
CA GLU A 51 -8.67 24.88 10.97
C GLU A 51 -7.71 26.04 11.30
N MET A 52 -7.78 27.14 10.55
CA MET A 52 -7.01 28.35 10.83
C MET A 52 -7.40 29.00 12.16
N GLN A 53 -8.68 28.90 12.56
CA GLN A 53 -9.11 29.34 13.88
C GLN A 53 -8.68 28.37 15.00
N ARG A 54 -8.55 27.09 14.68
CA ARG A 54 -8.20 26.02 15.62
C ARG A 54 -6.70 25.93 15.89
N PHE A 55 -5.87 26.17 14.87
CA PHE A 55 -4.41 25.98 14.94
C PHE A 55 -3.68 27.31 14.78
N SER A 56 -3.01 27.77 15.82
CA SER A 56 -2.29 29.07 15.83
C SER A 56 -1.14 29.15 14.82
N TRP A 57 -0.57 28.01 14.41
CA TRP A 57 0.48 27.94 13.40
C TRP A 57 -0.05 28.08 11.97
N PHE A 58 -1.32 27.76 11.75
CA PHE A 58 -1.97 27.82 10.43
C PHE A 58 -2.55 29.21 10.20
N GLY A 59 -1.70 30.19 10.03
CA GLY A 59 -2.07 31.58 9.77
C GLY A 59 -1.61 32.09 8.42
N ASP A 60 -1.90 33.37 8.14
CA ASP A 60 -1.60 34.02 6.85
C ASP A 60 -0.12 33.94 6.47
N GLU A 61 0.77 34.04 7.44
CA GLU A 61 2.23 33.98 7.21
C GLU A 61 2.64 32.60 6.72
N PHE A 62 2.16 31.54 7.38
CA PHE A 62 2.39 30.16 6.98
C PHE A 62 1.86 29.86 5.57
N VAL A 63 0.62 30.30 5.30
CA VAL A 63 0.00 30.13 3.96
C VAL A 63 0.84 30.81 2.90
N ARG A 64 1.24 32.04 3.15
CA ARG A 64 2.05 32.84 2.20
C ARG A 64 3.42 32.22 1.95
N GLU A 65 4.14 31.83 3.00
CA GLU A 65 5.44 31.17 2.89
C GLU A 65 5.34 29.85 2.13
N THR A 66 4.32 29.01 2.44
CA THR A 66 4.07 27.76 1.72
C THR A 66 3.83 27.96 0.25
N ILE A 67 3.01 28.97 -0.11
CA ILE A 67 2.72 29.30 -1.51
C ILE A 67 3.99 29.79 -2.22
N GLN A 68 4.79 30.63 -1.57
CA GLN A 68 6.03 31.14 -2.16
C GLN A 68 7.10 30.06 -2.35
N GLN A 69 7.11 29.03 -1.51
CA GLN A 69 8.04 27.89 -1.61
C GLN A 69 7.60 26.83 -2.64
N PHE A 70 6.43 27.00 -3.26
CA PHE A 70 5.86 26.02 -4.19
C PHE A 70 6.83 25.62 -5.32
N PRO A 71 7.52 26.54 -6.06
CA PRO A 71 8.43 26.17 -7.14
C PRO A 71 9.62 25.31 -6.65
N ASP A 72 10.22 25.68 -5.53
CA ASP A 72 11.34 24.91 -4.94
C ASP A 72 10.87 23.56 -4.37
N THR A 73 9.64 23.50 -3.88
CA THR A 73 9.06 22.25 -3.39
C THR A 73 8.76 21.30 -4.55
N LEU A 74 8.23 21.81 -5.65
CA LEU A 74 8.02 21.05 -6.88
C LEU A 74 9.35 20.51 -7.42
N ASP A 75 10.39 21.35 -7.50
CA ASP A 75 11.71 20.93 -8.00
C ASP A 75 12.31 19.78 -7.19
N ARG A 76 12.25 19.87 -5.86
CA ARG A 76 12.74 18.83 -4.95
C ARG A 76 11.99 17.49 -5.08
N LYS A 77 10.74 17.50 -5.55
CA LYS A 77 9.98 16.26 -5.77
C LYS A 77 10.55 15.42 -6.91
N PHE A 78 11.38 15.99 -7.77
CA PHE A 78 12.07 15.25 -8.82
C PHE A 78 13.46 14.71 -8.40
N ASP A 79 13.87 14.83 -7.14
CA ASP A 79 15.21 14.37 -6.72
C ASP A 79 15.37 12.85 -6.87
N ALA A 80 14.37 12.05 -6.49
CA ALA A 80 14.39 10.60 -6.69
C ALA A 80 14.43 10.22 -8.18
N TRP A 81 13.70 10.95 -9.02
CA TRP A 81 13.76 10.78 -10.48
C TRP A 81 15.18 11.07 -11.02
N ARG A 82 15.83 12.12 -10.53
CA ARG A 82 17.19 12.51 -10.93
C ARG A 82 18.21 11.43 -10.58
N GLU A 83 18.12 10.89 -9.38
CA GLU A 83 19.01 9.81 -8.92
C GLU A 83 18.86 8.56 -9.80
N GLU A 84 17.64 8.07 -9.98
CA GLU A 84 17.37 6.89 -10.82
C GLU A 84 17.82 7.10 -12.28
N TYR A 85 17.50 8.26 -12.85
CA TYR A 85 17.88 8.58 -14.22
C TYR A 85 19.41 8.66 -14.41
N ALA A 86 20.13 9.21 -13.42
CA ALA A 86 21.59 9.26 -13.42
C ALA A 86 22.22 7.87 -13.36
N ASP A 87 21.69 7.01 -12.49
CA ASP A 87 22.18 5.64 -12.31
C ASP A 87 21.97 4.80 -13.58
N LEU A 88 20.78 4.83 -14.15
CA LEU A 88 20.48 4.14 -15.41
C LEU A 88 21.34 4.65 -16.58
N ARG A 89 21.57 5.96 -16.69
CA ARG A 89 22.50 6.51 -17.70
C ARG A 89 23.94 6.08 -17.50
N SER A 90 24.38 5.95 -16.26
CA SER A 90 25.71 5.45 -15.93
C SER A 90 25.85 3.97 -16.34
N GLU A 91 24.87 3.14 -15.98
CA GLU A 91 24.81 1.73 -16.32
C GLU A 91 24.79 1.53 -17.85
N LEU A 92 23.94 2.26 -18.57
CA LEU A 92 23.88 2.21 -20.01
C LEU A 92 25.24 2.52 -20.68
N LYS A 93 25.96 3.52 -20.16
CA LYS A 93 27.31 3.85 -20.64
C LYS A 93 28.31 2.71 -20.39
N GLN A 94 28.20 1.99 -19.29
CA GLN A 94 29.06 0.85 -18.97
C GLN A 94 28.78 -0.32 -19.90
N ILE A 95 27.50 -0.67 -20.09
CA ILE A 95 27.07 -1.75 -20.99
C ILE A 95 27.51 -1.45 -22.42
N ASN A 96 27.30 -0.25 -22.93
CA ASN A 96 27.71 0.12 -24.28
C ASN A 96 29.23 0.00 -24.48
N ARG A 97 30.03 0.40 -23.48
CA ARG A 97 31.47 0.21 -23.51
C ARG A 97 31.91 -1.28 -23.49
N ALA A 98 31.17 -2.12 -22.76
CA ALA A 98 31.43 -3.56 -22.73
C ALA A 98 31.09 -4.20 -24.09
N LEU A 99 29.93 -3.84 -24.66
CA LEU A 99 29.49 -4.29 -25.98
C LEU A 99 30.49 -3.92 -27.11
N GLU A 100 31.07 -2.73 -27.04
CA GLU A 100 32.11 -2.28 -28.00
C GLU A 100 33.42 -3.04 -27.88
N ARG A 101 33.80 -3.51 -26.67
CA ARG A 101 35.09 -4.19 -26.42
C ARG A 101 35.04 -5.68 -26.67
N GLU A 102 33.97 -6.36 -26.32
CA GLU A 102 33.89 -7.82 -26.23
C GLU A 102 32.87 -8.45 -27.20
N GLY A 103 32.20 -7.66 -28.02
CA GLY A 103 31.20 -8.17 -28.97
C GLY A 103 29.87 -8.59 -28.36
N GLY A 104 29.76 -8.44 -27.07
CA GLY A 104 28.57 -8.52 -26.21
C GLY A 104 27.67 -9.75 -26.31
N ASP A 105 27.38 -10.30 -25.15
CA ASP A 105 26.44 -11.37 -24.91
C ASP A 105 25.00 -10.89 -25.18
N PHE A 106 24.08 -11.81 -25.45
CA PHE A 106 22.64 -11.58 -25.62
C PHE A 106 22.00 -10.93 -24.37
N SER A 107 22.42 -11.35 -23.19
CA SER A 107 21.98 -10.79 -21.92
C SER A 107 22.28 -9.29 -21.81
N GLN A 108 23.50 -8.87 -22.17
CA GLN A 108 23.91 -7.46 -22.17
C GLN A 108 23.10 -6.62 -23.17
N LYS A 109 22.75 -7.17 -24.33
CA LYS A 109 21.91 -6.50 -25.32
C LYS A 109 20.49 -6.32 -24.80
N MET A 110 19.89 -7.37 -24.23
CA MET A 110 18.57 -7.26 -23.61
C MET A 110 18.55 -6.26 -22.45
N ARG A 111 19.59 -6.28 -21.60
CA ARG A 111 19.71 -5.33 -20.49
C ARG A 111 19.81 -3.91 -20.99
N ARG A 112 20.60 -3.67 -22.04
CA ARG A 112 20.67 -2.36 -22.69
C ARG A 112 19.29 -1.88 -23.14
N ASP A 113 18.56 -2.74 -23.86
CA ASP A 113 17.25 -2.38 -24.42
C ASP A 113 16.24 -2.07 -23.31
N VAL A 114 16.24 -2.84 -22.20
CA VAL A 114 15.42 -2.56 -21.01
C VAL A 114 15.75 -1.20 -20.38
N ILE A 115 17.05 -0.88 -20.25
CA ILE A 115 17.46 0.42 -19.69
C ILE A 115 17.10 1.57 -20.64
N GLU A 116 17.27 1.39 -21.94
CA GLU A 116 16.87 2.40 -22.94
C GLU A 116 15.36 2.63 -22.89
N ASP A 117 14.54 1.59 -22.82
CA ASP A 117 13.08 1.70 -22.67
C ASP A 117 12.72 2.42 -21.35
N ARG A 118 13.37 2.09 -20.24
CA ARG A 118 13.15 2.75 -18.94
C ARG A 118 13.50 4.24 -19.00
N LEU A 119 14.66 4.59 -19.54
CA LEU A 119 15.08 5.98 -19.70
C LEU A 119 14.13 6.78 -20.61
N ASN A 120 13.59 6.13 -21.66
CA ASN A 120 12.61 6.74 -22.53
C ASN A 120 11.29 6.98 -21.79
N SER A 121 10.81 6.01 -21.02
CA SER A 121 9.60 6.15 -20.20
C SER A 121 9.75 7.26 -19.17
N MET A 122 10.88 7.32 -18.46
CA MET A 122 11.19 8.40 -17.52
C MET A 122 11.17 9.77 -18.17
N ARG A 123 11.74 9.87 -19.36
CA ARG A 123 11.83 11.14 -20.10
C ARG A 123 10.51 11.57 -20.69
N ASP A 124 9.77 10.62 -21.27
CA ASP A 124 8.54 10.90 -22.01
C ASP A 124 7.29 10.90 -21.13
N GLY A 125 7.43 10.51 -19.85
CA GLY A 125 6.33 10.50 -18.88
C GLY A 125 5.34 9.37 -19.16
N ASP A 126 5.86 8.21 -19.56
CA ASP A 126 5.06 7.02 -19.79
C ASP A 126 5.07 6.14 -18.51
N GLY A 127 3.96 5.46 -18.24
CA GLY A 127 3.80 4.60 -17.09
C GLY A 127 3.90 5.38 -15.75
N GLU A 128 4.71 4.89 -14.81
CA GLU A 128 4.96 5.51 -13.49
C GLU A 128 5.50 6.94 -13.55
N PHE A 129 6.09 7.31 -14.67
CA PHE A 129 6.62 8.65 -14.89
C PHE A 129 5.62 9.61 -15.54
N TYR A 130 4.34 9.20 -15.65
CA TYR A 130 3.30 10.17 -15.96
C TYR A 130 3.31 11.26 -14.90
N THR A 131 3.62 12.48 -15.31
CA THR A 131 4.06 13.56 -14.40
C THR A 131 3.12 13.78 -13.22
N TYR A 132 1.81 13.78 -13.44
CA TYR A 132 0.86 13.97 -12.34
C TYR A 132 0.79 12.77 -11.41
N GLY A 133 0.80 11.55 -11.95
CA GLY A 133 0.88 10.32 -11.14
C GLY A 133 2.17 10.28 -10.32
N TYR A 134 3.30 10.60 -10.95
CA TYR A 134 4.58 10.70 -10.26
C TYR A 134 4.55 11.74 -9.12
N LEU A 135 4.04 12.94 -9.38
CA LEU A 135 3.91 13.98 -8.34
C LEU A 135 2.92 13.58 -7.23
N GLY A 136 1.89 12.81 -7.58
CA GLY A 136 0.99 12.19 -6.61
C GLY A 136 1.73 11.19 -5.71
N SER A 137 2.48 10.24 -6.29
CA SER A 137 3.28 9.26 -5.54
C SER A 137 4.34 9.92 -4.64
N GLN A 138 4.85 11.11 -5.04
CA GLN A 138 5.75 11.91 -4.22
C GLN A 138 5.03 12.77 -3.16
N GLY A 139 3.72 12.63 -3.01
CA GLY A 139 2.93 13.40 -2.05
C GLY A 139 2.90 14.91 -2.32
N PHE A 140 3.09 15.33 -3.59
CA PHE A 140 2.99 16.73 -3.99
C PHE A 140 1.59 17.11 -4.46
N LEU A 141 0.91 16.19 -5.10
CA LEU A 141 -0.49 16.32 -5.52
C LEU A 141 -1.33 15.30 -4.77
N PRO A 142 -2.63 15.60 -4.53
CA PRO A 142 -3.56 14.60 -4.04
C PRO A 142 -3.62 13.40 -5.00
N ASN A 143 -3.48 12.20 -4.48
CA ASN A 143 -3.29 11.00 -5.33
C ASN A 143 -4.60 10.42 -5.91
N TYR A 144 -5.75 10.94 -5.50
CA TYR A 144 -7.07 10.40 -5.83
C TYR A 144 -7.60 10.68 -7.25
N ALA A 145 -6.83 11.28 -8.14
CA ALA A 145 -7.27 11.55 -9.52
C ALA A 145 -6.25 11.10 -10.57
N PHE A 146 -5.18 10.44 -10.17
CA PHE A 146 -4.11 10.06 -11.08
C PHE A 146 -3.99 8.54 -11.11
N PRO A 147 -4.37 7.89 -12.22
CA PRO A 147 -4.29 6.44 -12.32
C PRO A 147 -2.84 5.99 -12.14
N ARG A 148 -2.69 4.95 -11.31
CA ARG A 148 -1.43 4.22 -11.15
C ARG A 148 -0.97 3.62 -12.47
N GLU A 149 0.26 3.21 -12.44
CA GLU A 149 0.86 2.38 -13.46
C GLU A 149 0.00 1.18 -13.76
N SER A 150 -0.48 1.15 -14.99
CA SER A 150 -1.05 -0.07 -15.52
C SER A 150 0.08 -1.03 -15.83
N VAL A 151 0.01 -2.25 -15.33
CA VAL A 151 0.90 -3.32 -15.75
C VAL A 151 0.56 -3.74 -17.17
N SER A 152 1.57 -3.82 -18.02
CA SER A 152 1.41 -4.17 -19.43
C SER A 152 1.75 -5.65 -19.69
N ALA A 153 0.95 -6.30 -20.52
CA ALA A 153 1.32 -7.54 -21.18
C ALA A 153 1.54 -7.28 -22.66
N THR A 154 2.80 -7.38 -23.11
CA THR A 154 3.17 -7.24 -24.53
C THR A 154 3.11 -8.59 -25.22
N PHE A 155 2.69 -8.63 -26.48
CA PHE A 155 2.65 -9.86 -27.25
C PHE A 155 3.98 -10.09 -27.99
N TYR A 156 4.46 -11.33 -27.97
CA TYR A 156 5.74 -11.69 -28.59
C TYR A 156 5.73 -11.54 -30.13
N ASP A 157 4.58 -11.75 -30.76
CA ASP A 157 4.41 -11.82 -32.22
C ASP A 157 3.79 -10.58 -32.84
N ARG A 158 3.48 -9.54 -32.05
CA ARG A 158 2.84 -8.29 -32.52
C ARG A 158 3.22 -7.10 -31.66
N ASP A 159 3.11 -5.92 -32.24
CA ASP A 159 3.47 -4.64 -31.61
C ASP A 159 2.27 -4.03 -30.84
N GLU A 160 1.54 -4.86 -30.11
CA GLU A 160 0.37 -4.49 -29.32
C GLU A 160 0.61 -4.86 -27.86
N LYS A 161 0.00 -4.10 -26.95
CA LYS A 161 0.03 -4.38 -25.51
C LYS A 161 -1.36 -4.29 -24.90
N LEU A 162 -1.62 -5.08 -23.91
CA LEU A 162 -2.79 -4.97 -23.04
C LEU A 162 -2.33 -4.43 -21.69
N THR A 163 -3.05 -3.45 -21.19
CA THR A 163 -2.79 -2.86 -19.87
C THR A 163 -3.90 -3.24 -18.90
N ARG A 164 -3.53 -3.47 -17.65
CA ARG A 164 -4.44 -3.74 -16.54
C ARG A 164 -4.01 -2.95 -15.31
N ASP A 165 -4.99 -2.65 -14.47
CA ASP A 165 -4.72 -2.24 -13.10
C ASP A 165 -3.80 -3.25 -12.41
N PRO A 166 -2.83 -2.83 -11.56
CA PRO A 166 -1.86 -3.72 -10.92
C PRO A 166 -2.49 -4.90 -10.16
N VAL A 167 -3.60 -4.68 -9.45
CA VAL A 167 -4.29 -5.74 -8.70
C VAL A 167 -4.91 -6.78 -9.64
N LEU A 168 -5.51 -6.34 -10.75
CA LEU A 168 -6.00 -7.24 -11.78
C LEU A 168 -4.86 -7.96 -12.49
N ALA A 169 -3.79 -7.24 -12.82
CA ALA A 169 -2.62 -7.80 -13.47
C ALA A 169 -1.96 -8.90 -12.63
N LEU A 170 -1.92 -8.72 -11.32
CA LEU A 170 -1.38 -9.72 -10.39
C LEU A 170 -2.08 -11.09 -10.50
N ARG A 171 -3.34 -11.09 -10.94
CA ARG A 171 -4.15 -12.30 -11.19
C ARG A 171 -4.13 -12.71 -12.66
N GLU A 172 -4.41 -11.76 -13.57
CA GLU A 172 -4.59 -12.04 -15.00
C GLU A 172 -3.27 -12.25 -15.73
N TYR A 173 -2.22 -11.52 -15.36
CA TYR A 173 -0.88 -11.62 -15.95
C TYR A 173 0.09 -12.44 -15.09
N ALA A 174 -0.43 -13.22 -14.13
CA ALA A 174 0.39 -14.14 -13.36
C ALA A 174 1.15 -15.10 -14.29
N PRO A 175 2.42 -15.43 -13.99
CA PRO A 175 3.21 -16.36 -14.79
C PRO A 175 2.48 -17.68 -15.09
N GLY A 176 2.46 -18.06 -16.35
CA GLY A 176 1.79 -19.27 -16.84
C GLY A 176 0.28 -19.15 -17.01
N ASN A 177 -0.33 -17.97 -16.71
CA ASN A 177 -1.73 -17.75 -17.01
C ASN A 177 -1.95 -17.48 -18.51
N PHE A 178 -3.20 -17.56 -18.95
CA PHE A 178 -3.58 -17.35 -20.33
C PHE A 178 -4.32 -16.03 -20.51
N VAL A 179 -3.91 -15.27 -21.51
CA VAL A 179 -4.59 -14.07 -21.98
C VAL A 179 -5.20 -14.36 -23.34
N TYR A 180 -6.47 -14.00 -23.52
CA TYR A 180 -7.20 -14.20 -24.75
C TYR A 180 -7.35 -12.87 -25.48
N TYR A 181 -6.77 -12.78 -26.67
CA TYR A 181 -6.80 -11.56 -27.44
C TYR A 181 -6.93 -11.83 -28.93
N SER A 182 -7.84 -11.11 -29.60
CA SER A 182 -8.02 -11.16 -31.05
C SER A 182 -8.15 -12.58 -31.62
N GLY A 183 -8.91 -13.46 -30.92
CA GLY A 183 -9.14 -14.85 -31.36
C GLY A 183 -7.99 -15.81 -31.10
N SER A 184 -6.96 -15.40 -30.42
CA SER A 184 -5.78 -16.21 -30.08
C SER A 184 -5.59 -16.29 -28.56
N ARG A 185 -4.98 -17.39 -28.12
CA ARG A 185 -4.60 -17.64 -26.72
C ARG A 185 -3.10 -17.39 -26.57
N TYR A 186 -2.74 -16.59 -25.59
CA TYR A 186 -1.37 -16.27 -25.24
C TYR A 186 -1.09 -16.71 -23.81
N GLU A 187 0.06 -17.28 -23.55
CA GLU A 187 0.53 -17.63 -22.21
C GLU A 187 1.53 -16.58 -21.73
N ILE A 188 1.41 -16.14 -20.47
CA ILE A 188 2.37 -15.26 -19.82
C ILE A 188 3.62 -16.07 -19.49
N VAL A 189 4.71 -15.83 -20.21
CA VAL A 189 5.92 -16.64 -20.14
C VAL A 189 7.12 -15.84 -19.66
N TYR A 190 7.29 -14.61 -20.12
CA TYR A 190 8.44 -13.78 -19.77
C TYR A 190 8.03 -12.57 -18.96
N GLY A 191 8.96 -12.02 -18.19
CA GLY A 191 8.77 -10.80 -17.43
C GLY A 191 9.93 -9.85 -17.63
N ARG A 192 9.66 -8.56 -17.37
CA ARG A 192 10.66 -7.49 -17.37
C ARG A 192 10.77 -6.88 -15.98
N PRO A 193 11.22 -7.66 -14.96
CA PRO A 193 11.28 -7.16 -13.60
C PRO A 193 12.33 -6.06 -13.47
N GLN A 194 12.07 -5.13 -12.56
CA GLN A 194 13.04 -4.11 -12.18
C GLN A 194 14.27 -4.76 -11.53
N THR A 195 15.44 -4.15 -11.73
CA THR A 195 16.70 -4.63 -11.17
C THR A 195 17.36 -3.54 -10.33
N LYS A 196 17.96 -3.94 -9.20
CA LYS A 196 18.82 -3.08 -8.38
C LYS A 196 20.28 -3.43 -8.66
N GLY A 197 21.04 -2.51 -9.30
CA GLY A 197 22.45 -2.75 -9.68
C GLY A 197 22.63 -3.70 -10.86
N GLU A 198 23.86 -4.17 -11.06
CA GLU A 198 24.30 -4.80 -12.31
C GLU A 198 23.60 -6.11 -12.69
N ASP A 199 22.92 -6.86 -11.79
CA ASP A 199 22.22 -8.12 -12.13
C ASP A 199 21.22 -8.62 -11.06
N ALA A 200 20.89 -7.83 -10.05
CA ALA A 200 20.01 -8.26 -8.98
C ALA A 200 18.58 -7.78 -9.19
N LEU A 201 17.59 -8.68 -9.15
CA LEU A 201 16.20 -8.30 -9.13
C LEU A 201 15.90 -7.41 -7.91
N ALA A 202 15.01 -6.45 -8.10
CA ALA A 202 14.60 -5.51 -7.04
C ALA A 202 13.69 -6.19 -6.00
N PHE A 203 14.20 -7.21 -5.32
CA PHE A 203 13.46 -7.87 -4.26
C PHE A 203 13.28 -6.96 -3.04
N GLU A 204 12.07 -6.97 -2.51
CA GLU A 204 11.75 -6.40 -1.21
C GLU A 204 11.51 -7.50 -0.18
N LYS A 205 11.71 -7.17 1.09
CA LYS A 205 11.37 -8.05 2.20
C LYS A 205 9.94 -7.77 2.62
N LEU A 206 9.09 -8.79 2.63
CA LEU A 206 7.73 -8.71 3.11
C LEU A 206 7.63 -9.44 4.46
N LEU A 207 7.37 -8.70 5.52
CA LEU A 207 7.13 -9.23 6.86
C LEU A 207 5.66 -9.05 7.22
N VAL A 208 4.99 -10.12 7.57
CA VAL A 208 3.58 -10.12 7.95
C VAL A 208 3.44 -10.44 9.44
N CYS A 209 2.68 -9.64 10.16
CA CYS A 209 2.37 -9.90 11.55
C CYS A 209 1.44 -11.11 11.68
N PRO A 210 1.80 -12.14 12.46
CA PRO A 210 0.99 -13.34 12.61
C PRO A 210 -0.34 -13.11 13.34
N ASP A 211 -0.45 -12.03 14.14
CA ASP A 211 -1.61 -11.79 14.98
C ASP A 211 -2.64 -10.85 14.34
N CYS A 212 -2.23 -9.93 13.47
CA CYS A 212 -3.14 -8.93 12.91
C CYS A 212 -3.06 -8.79 11.38
N ASN A 213 -2.24 -9.60 10.73
CA ASN A 213 -2.06 -9.59 9.27
C ASN A 213 -1.53 -8.24 8.69
N THR A 214 -1.06 -7.34 9.54
CA THR A 214 -0.38 -6.12 9.09
C THR A 214 0.92 -6.47 8.40
N ALA A 215 1.14 -5.95 7.20
CA ALA A 215 2.33 -6.23 6.41
C ALA A 215 3.29 -5.04 6.35
N TYR A 216 4.58 -5.34 6.27
CA TYR A 216 5.66 -4.36 6.20
C TYR A 216 6.59 -4.72 5.05
N LEU A 217 6.76 -3.81 4.09
CA LEU A 217 7.63 -3.95 2.94
C LEU A 217 8.97 -3.23 3.14
N GLY A 218 10.02 -3.76 2.52
CA GLY A 218 11.33 -3.14 2.42
C GLY A 218 11.95 -2.83 3.79
N ASP A 219 12.40 -1.61 3.98
CA ASP A 219 13.01 -1.18 5.25
C ASP A 219 12.02 -1.18 6.43
N LYS A 220 10.73 -1.04 6.16
CA LYS A 220 9.68 -1.16 7.19
C LYS A 220 9.59 -2.58 7.78
N SER A 221 10.09 -3.62 7.09
CA SER A 221 10.12 -5.01 7.58
C SER A 221 11.14 -5.25 8.70
N LYS A 222 12.06 -4.30 8.94
CA LYS A 222 13.07 -4.37 10.00
C LYS A 222 12.48 -3.95 11.35
N ARG A 223 11.48 -4.68 11.84
CA ARG A 223 10.77 -4.36 13.08
C ARG A 223 10.86 -5.51 14.07
N ALA A 224 11.05 -5.19 15.35
CA ALA A 224 11.01 -6.18 16.43
C ALA A 224 9.59 -6.40 16.98
N ALA A 225 8.68 -5.46 16.74
CA ALA A 225 7.28 -5.52 17.14
C ALA A 225 6.37 -4.91 16.07
N CYS A 226 5.15 -5.41 15.98
CA CYS A 226 4.12 -4.85 15.11
C CYS A 226 3.73 -3.44 15.58
N GLY A 227 3.78 -2.46 14.68
CA GLY A 227 3.41 -1.08 14.99
C GLY A 227 1.92 -0.88 15.26
N TYR A 228 1.08 -1.82 14.82
CA TYR A 228 -0.36 -1.75 15.01
C TYR A 228 -0.82 -2.47 16.29
N CYS A 229 -0.47 -3.76 16.46
CA CYS A 229 -0.97 -4.55 17.60
C CYS A 229 0.07 -4.77 18.72
N GLY A 230 1.32 -4.31 18.55
CA GLY A 230 2.37 -4.47 19.54
C GLY A 230 2.98 -5.86 19.65
N THR A 231 2.50 -6.85 18.88
CA THR A 231 3.00 -8.23 18.92
C THR A 231 4.47 -8.29 18.54
N SER A 232 5.24 -9.08 19.30
CA SER A 232 6.66 -9.31 18.99
C SER A 232 6.82 -10.04 17.66
N LEU A 233 7.54 -9.44 16.74
CA LEU A 233 7.88 -10.03 15.43
C LEU A 233 9.22 -10.80 15.47
N LYS A 234 9.82 -10.95 16.66
CA LYS A 234 11.02 -11.77 16.85
C LYS A 234 10.71 -13.23 16.54
N GLY A 235 11.39 -13.78 15.52
CA GLY A 235 11.18 -15.16 15.08
C GLY A 235 10.19 -15.30 13.93
N THR A 236 9.51 -14.23 13.53
CA THR A 236 8.77 -14.21 12.27
C THR A 236 9.75 -14.00 11.12
N HIS A 237 9.74 -14.91 10.16
CA HIS A 237 10.63 -14.85 9.01
C HIS A 237 9.98 -14.05 7.89
N PRO A 238 10.61 -12.96 7.42
CA PRO A 238 10.10 -12.23 6.25
C PRO A 238 10.25 -13.08 4.98
N ASN A 239 9.33 -12.90 4.05
CA ASN A 239 9.58 -13.32 2.69
C ASN A 239 10.64 -12.38 2.08
N GLU A 240 11.80 -12.90 1.76
CA GLU A 240 12.94 -12.13 1.24
C GLU A 240 12.91 -11.94 -0.28
N LYS A 241 11.91 -12.51 -0.97
CA LYS A 241 11.78 -12.51 -2.43
C LYS A 241 10.41 -12.03 -2.89
N ALA A 242 9.88 -11.00 -2.24
CA ALA A 242 8.74 -10.27 -2.77
C ALA A 242 9.21 -9.38 -3.92
N LEU A 243 8.58 -9.50 -5.08
CA LEU A 243 8.88 -8.74 -6.29
C LEU A 243 7.62 -7.99 -6.71
N GLU A 244 7.74 -6.70 -6.92
CA GLU A 244 6.65 -5.91 -7.46
C GLU A 244 6.24 -6.44 -8.83
N MET A 245 4.92 -6.46 -9.11
CA MET A 245 4.37 -7.02 -10.35
C MET A 245 4.97 -6.31 -11.56
N PRO A 246 5.79 -7.00 -12.38
CA PRO A 246 6.47 -6.37 -13.50
C PRO A 246 5.59 -6.40 -14.75
N ASP A 247 5.98 -5.65 -15.76
CA ASP A 247 5.49 -5.85 -17.12
C ASP A 247 5.81 -7.26 -17.62
N MET A 248 4.83 -7.84 -18.31
CA MET A 248 4.89 -9.22 -18.77
C MET A 248 4.92 -9.33 -20.29
N VAL A 249 5.39 -10.47 -20.78
CA VAL A 249 5.37 -10.82 -22.20
C VAL A 249 4.59 -12.11 -22.40
N ALA A 250 3.59 -12.02 -23.26
CA ALA A 250 2.70 -13.11 -23.61
C ALA A 250 3.13 -13.78 -24.92
N GLN A 251 3.34 -15.10 -24.89
CA GLN A 251 3.73 -15.89 -26.05
C GLN A 251 2.51 -16.59 -26.65
N PRO A 252 2.34 -16.59 -27.99
CA PRO A 252 1.23 -17.26 -28.64
C PRO A 252 1.25 -18.77 -28.39
N ARG A 253 0.09 -19.33 -28.10
CA ARG A 253 -0.19 -20.77 -27.99
C ARG A 253 -1.23 -21.14 -29.05
N ALA A 254 -1.78 -22.34 -29.00
CA ALA A 254 -2.80 -22.76 -29.96
C ALA A 254 -3.99 -21.81 -30.02
N SER A 255 -4.71 -21.78 -31.16
CA SER A 255 -5.94 -20.99 -31.32
C SER A 255 -6.98 -21.40 -30.26
N ILE A 256 -7.90 -20.48 -29.96
CA ILE A 256 -9.00 -20.70 -29.00
C ILE A 256 -9.86 -21.86 -29.53
N THR A 257 -10.05 -22.90 -28.72
CA THR A 257 -11.04 -23.96 -28.95
C THR A 257 -12.34 -23.61 -28.24
N ALA A 258 -13.46 -24.20 -28.68
CA ALA A 258 -14.77 -23.99 -28.05
C ALA A 258 -14.93 -24.77 -26.72
N ASP A 259 -13.95 -25.58 -26.32
CA ASP A 259 -13.99 -26.37 -25.11
C ASP A 259 -13.83 -25.48 -23.85
N GLU A 260 -14.88 -25.47 -23.04
CA GLU A 260 -14.89 -24.72 -21.76
C GLU A 260 -13.82 -25.23 -20.76
N GLU A 261 -13.47 -26.51 -20.81
CA GLU A 261 -12.48 -27.14 -19.94
C GLU A 261 -11.07 -26.56 -20.16
N GLU A 262 -10.75 -26.11 -21.37
CA GLU A 262 -9.48 -25.45 -21.66
C GLU A 262 -9.41 -24.00 -21.15
N ARG A 263 -10.53 -23.40 -20.77
CA ARG A 263 -10.61 -22.05 -20.20
C ARG A 263 -10.42 -22.02 -18.70
N MET A 264 -10.12 -23.15 -18.07
CA MET A 264 -9.88 -23.18 -16.63
C MET A 264 -8.70 -22.28 -16.25
N ARG A 265 -8.98 -21.27 -15.44
CA ARG A 265 -7.95 -20.41 -14.87
C ARG A 265 -7.07 -21.22 -13.94
N LYS A 266 -5.76 -21.18 -14.12
CA LYS A 266 -4.82 -21.73 -13.14
C LYS A 266 -5.08 -21.05 -11.80
N GLY A 267 -5.28 -21.84 -10.74
CA GLY A 267 -5.51 -21.30 -9.41
C GLY A 267 -4.20 -20.79 -8.82
N TYR A 268 -4.18 -19.54 -8.38
CA TYR A 268 -3.09 -18.95 -7.64
C TYR A 268 -3.51 -18.73 -6.19
N GLU A 269 -2.53 -18.77 -5.29
CA GLU A 269 -2.74 -18.42 -3.89
C GLU A 269 -2.53 -16.91 -3.72
N MET A 270 -3.66 -16.23 -3.47
CA MET A 270 -3.68 -14.78 -3.30
C MET A 270 -3.85 -14.44 -1.83
N GLU A 271 -3.03 -13.54 -1.34
CA GLU A 271 -3.14 -12.98 0.00
C GLU A 271 -3.32 -11.47 -0.09
N ILE A 272 -4.11 -10.91 0.81
CA ILE A 272 -4.30 -9.47 0.94
C ILE A 272 -3.91 -9.07 2.35
N HIS A 273 -3.04 -8.10 2.44
CA HIS A 273 -2.56 -7.54 3.70
C HIS A 273 -2.83 -6.04 3.70
N TYR A 274 -2.85 -5.46 4.88
CA TYR A 274 -3.06 -4.02 5.04
C TYR A 274 -2.15 -3.46 6.12
N GLN A 275 -1.96 -2.15 6.07
CA GLN A 275 -1.27 -1.43 7.12
C GLN A 275 -2.10 -0.19 7.48
N LEU A 276 -2.61 -0.16 8.69
CA LEU A 276 -3.21 1.04 9.27
C LEU A 276 -2.12 1.89 9.93
N SER A 277 -2.26 3.19 9.86
CA SER A 277 -1.41 4.13 10.58
C SER A 277 -1.96 4.40 11.99
N SER A 278 -1.20 5.13 12.78
CA SER A 278 -1.67 5.63 14.08
C SER A 278 -2.74 6.74 13.95
N ALA A 279 -2.95 7.25 12.74
CA ALA A 279 -3.96 8.25 12.43
C ALA A 279 -5.34 7.63 12.11
N ALA A 280 -5.44 6.29 12.06
CA ALA A 280 -6.71 5.61 11.83
C ALA A 280 -7.75 5.97 12.90
N GLU A 281 -8.94 6.35 12.46
CA GLU A 281 -10.02 6.78 13.34
C GLU A 281 -10.86 5.59 13.82
N GLU A 282 -11.00 5.41 15.13
CA GLU A 282 -11.81 4.34 15.72
C GLU A 282 -13.18 4.85 16.17
N PHE A 283 -14.24 4.15 15.75
CA PHE A 283 -15.64 4.46 16.07
C PHE A 283 -16.27 3.27 16.80
N ALA A 284 -16.91 3.53 17.92
CA ALA A 284 -17.73 2.55 18.62
C ALA A 284 -19.15 2.57 18.04
N VAL A 285 -19.64 1.42 17.62
CA VAL A 285 -21.04 1.22 17.22
C VAL A 285 -21.78 0.56 18.37
N THR A 286 -22.80 1.24 18.91
CA THR A 286 -23.50 0.80 20.11
C THR A 286 -25.01 0.70 19.87
N ASP A 287 -25.63 -0.26 20.52
CA ASP A 287 -27.07 -0.34 20.69
C ASP A 287 -27.39 0.05 22.15
N GLY A 288 -27.62 1.34 22.36
CA GLY A 288 -27.84 1.88 23.70
C GLY A 288 -26.57 1.87 24.58
N GLU A 289 -26.44 0.91 25.50
CA GLU A 289 -25.35 0.86 26.47
C GLU A 289 -24.25 -0.18 26.13
N GLU A 290 -24.52 -1.14 25.24
CA GLU A 290 -23.55 -2.20 24.90
C GLU A 290 -22.84 -1.94 23.56
N LYS A 291 -21.51 -2.09 23.57
CA LYS A 291 -20.68 -1.97 22.37
C LYS A 291 -20.82 -3.24 21.51
N GLN A 292 -21.44 -3.11 20.34
CA GLN A 292 -21.68 -4.21 19.41
C GLN A 292 -20.51 -4.41 18.44
N LEU A 293 -20.08 -3.33 17.78
CA LEU A 293 -19.03 -3.35 16.77
C LEU A 293 -17.99 -2.26 17.04
N THR A 294 -16.80 -2.43 16.45
CA THR A 294 -15.82 -1.34 16.33
C THR A 294 -15.50 -1.15 14.86
N LEU A 295 -15.63 0.07 14.37
CA LEU A 295 -15.16 0.47 13.06
C LEU A 295 -13.82 1.18 13.21
N THR A 296 -12.87 0.91 12.32
CA THR A 296 -11.64 1.70 12.22
C THR A 296 -11.47 2.13 10.77
N TYR A 297 -11.46 3.43 10.55
CA TYR A 297 -11.29 4.03 9.22
C TYR A 297 -9.89 4.60 9.06
N GLU A 298 -9.30 4.37 7.92
CA GLU A 298 -8.01 4.94 7.51
C GLU A 298 -8.14 5.54 6.11
N HIS A 299 -7.88 6.83 6.01
CA HIS A 299 -7.73 7.50 4.72
C HIS A 299 -6.35 7.20 4.14
N ASN A 300 -6.29 6.75 2.88
CA ASN A 300 -5.04 6.33 2.23
C ASN A 300 -4.29 5.20 2.98
N GLY A 301 -5.02 4.25 3.55
CA GLY A 301 -4.43 3.05 4.13
C GLY A 301 -3.69 2.22 3.07
N GLN A 302 -2.56 1.64 3.46
CA GLN A 302 -1.75 0.81 2.56
C GLN A 302 -2.35 -0.59 2.45
N VAL A 303 -2.67 -1.03 1.23
CA VAL A 303 -3.13 -2.39 0.92
C VAL A 303 -2.09 -3.08 0.05
N ILE A 304 -1.68 -4.28 0.45
CA ILE A 304 -0.66 -5.08 -0.23
C ILE A 304 -1.30 -6.38 -0.70
N ASN A 305 -1.43 -6.54 -2.00
CA ASN A 305 -1.89 -7.78 -2.62
C ASN A 305 -0.68 -8.63 -3.01
N VAL A 306 -0.70 -9.91 -2.65
CA VAL A 306 0.41 -10.84 -2.88
C VAL A 306 -0.09 -12.07 -3.63
N ASN A 307 0.57 -12.42 -4.72
CA ASN A 307 0.42 -13.69 -5.42
C ASN A 307 1.57 -14.62 -5.00
N ARG A 308 1.27 -15.62 -4.19
CA ARG A 308 2.23 -16.60 -3.68
C ARG A 308 2.63 -17.68 -4.68
N GLY A 309 2.03 -17.66 -5.85
CA GLY A 309 2.30 -18.64 -6.89
C GLY A 309 1.15 -19.64 -7.10
N PRO A 310 1.36 -20.64 -7.97
CA PRO A 310 0.37 -21.65 -8.25
C PRO A 310 0.02 -22.47 -7.01
N ARG A 311 -1.27 -22.71 -6.82
CA ARG A 311 -1.77 -23.56 -5.73
C ARG A 311 -1.23 -24.98 -5.87
N GLN A 312 -0.85 -25.55 -4.74
CA GLN A 312 -0.49 -26.95 -4.65
C GLN A 312 -1.73 -27.81 -4.34
N SER A 313 -1.63 -29.11 -4.57
CA SER A 313 -2.70 -30.05 -4.25
C SER A 313 -2.70 -30.39 -2.77
N GLY A 314 -3.84 -30.29 -2.08
CA GLY A 314 -3.95 -30.54 -0.64
C GLY A 314 -3.61 -29.32 0.20
N ASP A 315 -3.15 -29.54 1.45
CA ASP A 315 -2.81 -28.49 2.41
C ASP A 315 -1.35 -27.97 2.26
N GLU A 316 -0.70 -28.21 1.11
CA GLU A 316 0.66 -27.75 0.87
C GLU A 316 0.66 -26.26 0.51
N GLU A 317 1.57 -25.50 1.14
CA GLU A 317 1.75 -24.08 0.85
C GLU A 317 2.28 -23.85 -0.58
N ALA A 318 1.90 -22.72 -1.20
CA ALA A 318 2.43 -22.32 -2.49
C ALA A 318 3.95 -22.09 -2.42
N ILE A 319 4.67 -22.65 -3.39
CA ILE A 319 6.15 -22.61 -3.44
C ILE A 319 6.71 -21.34 -4.07
N GLY A 320 5.86 -20.41 -4.50
CA GLY A 320 6.26 -19.23 -5.26
C GLY A 320 6.51 -19.53 -6.73
N PHE A 321 6.96 -18.49 -7.45
CA PHE A 321 7.37 -18.58 -8.84
C PHE A 321 8.87 -18.83 -8.96
N GLY A 322 9.28 -19.53 -10.04
CA GLY A 322 10.65 -19.57 -10.49
C GLY A 322 10.90 -18.51 -11.57
N TYR A 323 12.11 -18.01 -11.67
CA TYR A 323 12.53 -17.07 -12.72
C TYR A 323 13.95 -17.34 -13.19
N CYS A 324 14.12 -17.50 -14.48
CA CYS A 324 15.44 -17.70 -15.10
C CYS A 324 16.05 -16.36 -15.49
N ARG A 325 17.17 -15.99 -14.88
CA ARG A 325 17.90 -14.75 -15.19
C ARG A 325 18.56 -14.77 -16.58
N ALA A 326 18.85 -15.96 -17.12
CA ALA A 326 19.50 -16.07 -18.43
C ALA A 326 18.55 -15.78 -19.60
N CYS A 327 17.29 -16.25 -19.54
CA CYS A 327 16.32 -16.09 -20.63
C CYS A 327 15.06 -15.27 -20.26
N ASN A 328 14.95 -14.81 -19.00
CA ASN A 328 13.83 -14.06 -18.45
C ASN A 328 12.48 -14.81 -18.43
N GLU A 329 12.52 -16.14 -18.48
CA GLU A 329 11.33 -16.99 -18.45
C GLU A 329 10.88 -17.24 -17.01
N TRP A 330 9.56 -17.14 -16.79
CA TRP A 330 8.92 -17.54 -15.56
C TRP A 330 8.62 -19.04 -15.54
N LEU A 331 8.87 -19.67 -14.42
CA LEU A 331 8.70 -21.10 -14.20
C LEU A 331 7.68 -21.33 -13.08
N VAL A 332 6.62 -22.05 -13.39
CA VAL A 332 5.42 -22.15 -12.53
C VAL A 332 5.33 -23.47 -11.75
N SER A 333 6.34 -24.33 -11.83
CA SER A 333 6.39 -25.59 -11.07
C SER A 333 7.84 -26.03 -10.88
N GLU A 334 8.09 -26.88 -9.88
CA GLU A 334 9.42 -27.50 -9.70
C GLU A 334 9.84 -28.33 -10.91
N ASN A 335 8.91 -29.08 -11.50
CA ASN A 335 9.18 -29.84 -12.73
C ASN A 335 9.59 -28.93 -13.88
N ALA A 336 8.98 -27.75 -14.02
CA ALA A 336 9.36 -26.76 -15.04
C ALA A 336 10.78 -26.26 -14.78
N VAL A 337 11.14 -25.99 -13.53
CA VAL A 337 12.50 -25.57 -13.15
C VAL A 337 13.53 -26.65 -13.46
N ASP A 338 13.26 -27.91 -13.09
CA ASP A 338 14.19 -29.02 -13.30
C ASP A 338 14.37 -29.32 -14.79
N ASN A 339 13.33 -29.25 -15.60
CA ASN A 339 13.40 -29.36 -17.05
C ASN A 339 14.22 -28.23 -17.68
N HIS A 340 14.00 -27.00 -17.19
CA HIS A 340 14.64 -25.81 -17.72
C HIS A 340 16.17 -25.82 -17.59
N VAL A 341 16.70 -26.35 -16.48
CA VAL A 341 18.16 -26.36 -16.20
C VAL A 341 18.87 -27.66 -16.51
N GLY A 342 18.19 -28.76 -16.77
CA GLY A 342 18.84 -30.04 -16.93
C GLY A 342 17.99 -31.17 -17.47
N GLY A 343 16.76 -30.87 -17.89
CA GLY A 343 15.81 -31.85 -18.41
C GLY A 343 16.31 -32.58 -19.64
N LYS A 344 15.80 -33.80 -19.84
CA LYS A 344 16.13 -34.64 -21.01
C LYS A 344 15.29 -34.23 -22.23
N ASP A 345 14.19 -33.54 -22.02
CA ASP A 345 13.30 -33.09 -23.08
C ASP A 345 13.77 -31.74 -23.60
N GLU A 346 13.91 -31.59 -24.91
CA GLU A 346 14.29 -30.32 -25.53
C GLU A 346 13.20 -29.26 -25.38
N GLU A 347 11.95 -29.68 -25.19
CA GLU A 347 10.79 -28.82 -24.92
C GLU A 347 10.81 -28.38 -23.45
N GLY A 348 10.94 -27.07 -23.19
CA GLY A 348 11.06 -26.47 -21.86
C GLY A 348 12.48 -26.27 -21.34
N LYS A 349 13.50 -26.64 -22.11
CA LYS A 349 14.89 -26.37 -21.78
C LYS A 349 15.28 -24.93 -22.05
N CYS A 350 16.07 -24.35 -21.16
CA CYS A 350 16.52 -22.97 -21.32
C CYS A 350 17.25 -22.77 -22.66
N PRO A 351 16.79 -21.86 -23.54
CA PRO A 351 17.46 -21.58 -24.80
C PRO A 351 18.85 -21.00 -24.62
N GLN A 352 19.18 -20.47 -23.44
CA GLN A 352 20.49 -19.93 -23.07
C GLN A 352 21.33 -20.92 -22.23
N ASN A 353 20.89 -22.18 -22.08
CA ASN A 353 21.55 -23.22 -21.27
C ASN A 353 21.82 -22.77 -19.81
N ALA A 354 20.85 -22.15 -19.18
CA ALA A 354 20.95 -21.68 -17.80
C ALA A 354 21.41 -22.79 -16.84
N THR A 355 22.19 -22.39 -15.87
CA THR A 355 22.60 -23.23 -14.74
C THR A 355 21.59 -23.14 -13.61
N VAL A 356 21.68 -24.05 -12.62
CA VAL A 356 20.79 -24.04 -11.44
C VAL A 356 20.88 -22.71 -10.67
N ASP A 357 22.05 -22.09 -10.60
CA ASP A 357 22.29 -20.83 -9.89
C ASP A 357 21.69 -19.61 -10.60
N GLU A 358 21.36 -19.73 -11.88
CA GLU A 358 20.71 -18.69 -12.67
C GLU A 358 19.17 -18.73 -12.57
N VAL A 359 18.62 -19.77 -11.93
CA VAL A 359 17.18 -19.89 -11.70
C VAL A 359 16.85 -19.55 -10.25
N LEU A 360 16.19 -18.43 -10.07
CA LEU A 360 15.64 -18.01 -8.78
C LEU A 360 14.35 -18.77 -8.49
N ARG A 361 14.10 -19.11 -7.22
CA ARG A 361 12.91 -19.86 -6.78
C ARG A 361 12.25 -19.14 -5.60
N GLY A 362 10.96 -19.37 -5.40
CA GLY A 362 10.23 -18.87 -4.25
C GLY A 362 9.93 -17.36 -4.35
N ILE A 363 9.73 -16.85 -5.56
CA ILE A 363 9.38 -15.45 -5.80
C ILE A 363 7.88 -15.28 -5.59
N HIS A 364 7.48 -14.31 -4.75
CA HIS A 364 6.11 -13.86 -4.61
C HIS A 364 5.94 -12.53 -5.34
N LEU A 365 4.93 -12.42 -6.17
CA LEU A 365 4.62 -11.16 -6.83
C LEU A 365 3.69 -10.34 -5.93
N TYR A 366 3.90 -9.04 -5.86
CA TYR A 366 3.03 -8.17 -5.06
C TYR A 366 2.70 -6.87 -5.80
N THR A 367 1.62 -6.25 -5.35
CA THR A 367 1.27 -4.86 -5.66
C THR A 367 0.93 -4.14 -4.36
N GLU A 368 1.30 -2.89 -4.28
CA GLU A 368 1.01 -2.02 -3.14
C GLU A 368 0.08 -0.90 -3.60
N THR A 369 -1.05 -0.70 -2.89
CA THR A 369 -2.02 0.35 -3.19
C THR A 369 -2.30 1.19 -1.95
N GLN A 370 -2.63 2.47 -2.14
CA GLN A 370 -3.14 3.35 -1.09
C GLN A 370 -4.62 3.58 -1.34
N ASN A 371 -5.45 3.12 -0.44
CA ASN A 371 -6.90 3.11 -0.59
C ASN A 371 -7.54 3.55 0.71
N ASP A 372 -8.75 4.05 0.63
CA ASP A 372 -9.56 4.21 1.82
C ASP A 372 -9.95 2.82 2.36
N VAL A 373 -9.65 2.58 3.62
CA VAL A 373 -9.84 1.30 4.28
C VAL A 373 -10.73 1.46 5.49
N ILE A 374 -11.72 0.59 5.64
CA ILE A 374 -12.47 0.45 6.88
C ILE A 374 -12.36 -0.96 7.40
N THR A 375 -12.15 -1.10 8.70
CA THR A 375 -12.18 -2.39 9.37
C THR A 375 -13.38 -2.46 10.30
N ILE A 376 -14.02 -3.62 10.35
CA ILE A 376 -15.20 -3.88 11.18
C ILE A 376 -14.85 -5.04 12.10
N ASP A 377 -14.56 -4.75 13.37
CA ASP A 377 -14.34 -5.76 14.39
C ASP A 377 -15.68 -6.24 14.92
N CYS A 378 -16.04 -7.46 14.54
CA CYS A 378 -17.33 -8.06 14.86
C CYS A 378 -17.15 -9.28 15.77
N PRO A 379 -17.91 -9.40 16.87
CA PRO A 379 -17.95 -10.64 17.65
C PRO A 379 -18.72 -11.72 16.87
N LEU A 380 -18.36 -12.99 17.11
CA LEU A 380 -19.18 -14.10 16.66
C LEU A 380 -20.46 -14.16 17.51
N PRO A 381 -21.67 -14.13 16.92
CA PRO A 381 -22.92 -14.20 17.69
C PRO A 381 -23.07 -15.48 18.47
N GLU A 382 -23.74 -15.44 19.62
CA GLU A 382 -24.02 -16.63 20.44
C GLU A 382 -24.82 -17.66 19.63
N GLY A 383 -24.39 -18.91 19.69
CA GLY A 383 -25.07 -20.02 18.98
C GLY A 383 -24.61 -20.25 17.53
N VAL A 384 -23.80 -19.36 16.98
CA VAL A 384 -23.16 -19.58 15.66
C VAL A 384 -21.93 -20.46 15.85
N HIS A 385 -21.94 -21.64 15.23
CA HIS A 385 -20.84 -22.61 15.31
C HIS A 385 -19.96 -22.62 14.05
N ASP A 386 -20.51 -22.22 12.91
CA ASP A 386 -19.77 -22.06 11.66
C ASP A 386 -19.17 -20.66 11.57
N THR A 387 -17.98 -20.51 12.17
CA THR A 387 -17.25 -19.24 12.21
C THR A 387 -16.86 -18.77 10.82
N GLU A 388 -16.37 -19.66 9.97
CA GLU A 388 -15.91 -19.30 8.63
C GLU A 388 -17.09 -18.90 7.74
N GLY A 389 -18.16 -19.69 7.74
CA GLY A 389 -19.38 -19.39 6.99
C GLY A 389 -20.00 -18.07 7.40
N PHE A 390 -20.06 -17.77 8.72
CA PHE A 390 -20.58 -16.50 9.24
C PHE A 390 -19.81 -15.29 8.69
N TYR A 391 -18.49 -15.26 8.87
CA TYR A 391 -17.70 -14.09 8.47
C TYR A 391 -17.60 -13.94 6.96
N LYS A 392 -17.52 -15.03 6.20
CA LYS A 392 -17.55 -14.96 4.74
C LYS A 392 -18.90 -14.45 4.23
N THR A 393 -20.00 -14.97 4.77
CA THR A 393 -21.34 -14.50 4.42
C THR A 393 -21.51 -13.03 4.77
N LEU A 394 -21.11 -12.60 5.97
CA LEU A 394 -21.21 -11.20 6.41
C LEU A 394 -20.35 -10.27 5.53
N ARG A 395 -19.13 -10.68 5.18
CA ARG A 395 -18.25 -9.90 4.29
C ARG A 395 -18.94 -9.64 2.94
N TYR A 396 -19.35 -10.70 2.23
CA TYR A 396 -19.98 -10.55 0.91
C TYR A 396 -21.31 -9.82 0.98
N THR A 397 -22.07 -10.00 2.06
CA THR A 397 -23.29 -9.22 2.30
C THR A 397 -23.01 -7.73 2.41
N LEU A 398 -22.00 -7.35 3.18
CA LEU A 398 -21.63 -5.93 3.35
C LEU A 398 -21.09 -5.33 2.05
N GLU A 399 -20.23 -6.06 1.33
CA GLU A 399 -19.72 -5.61 0.02
C GLU A 399 -20.88 -5.30 -0.94
N GLN A 400 -21.82 -6.22 -1.05
CA GLN A 400 -22.96 -6.03 -1.95
C GLN A 400 -23.92 -4.93 -1.46
N ALA A 401 -24.20 -4.87 -0.16
CA ALA A 401 -25.07 -3.85 0.41
C ALA A 401 -24.47 -2.43 0.25
N ILE A 402 -23.17 -2.29 0.43
CA ILE A 402 -22.47 -1.01 0.19
C ILE A 402 -22.53 -0.67 -1.29
N SER A 403 -22.23 -1.61 -2.18
CA SER A 403 -22.27 -1.37 -3.63
C SER A 403 -23.66 -0.94 -4.09
N VAL A 404 -24.72 -1.58 -3.60
CA VAL A 404 -26.10 -1.18 -3.92
C VAL A 404 -26.45 0.19 -3.33
N THR A 405 -26.10 0.45 -2.07
CA THR A 405 -26.47 1.70 -1.37
C THR A 405 -25.74 2.91 -1.92
N MET A 406 -24.51 2.72 -2.38
CA MET A 406 -23.62 3.78 -2.88
C MET A 406 -23.55 3.83 -4.41
N GLU A 407 -24.33 2.98 -5.12
CA GLU A 407 -24.34 2.89 -6.57
C GLU A 407 -22.93 2.62 -7.18
N LEU A 408 -22.17 1.70 -6.57
CA LEU A 408 -20.82 1.34 -7.01
C LEU A 408 -20.87 0.32 -8.14
N ASP A 409 -19.89 0.42 -9.05
CA ASP A 409 -19.65 -0.59 -10.07
C ASP A 409 -19.02 -1.86 -9.46
N GLU A 410 -19.18 -2.98 -10.17
CA GLU A 410 -18.46 -4.21 -9.83
C GLU A 410 -16.95 -3.94 -9.79
N ASN A 411 -16.28 -4.34 -8.72
CA ASN A 411 -14.86 -4.17 -8.44
C ASN A 411 -14.40 -2.78 -7.93
N GLU A 412 -15.29 -1.86 -7.58
CA GLU A 412 -14.90 -0.62 -6.88
C GLU A 412 -14.71 -0.82 -5.37
N LEU A 413 -15.20 -1.92 -4.84
CA LEU A 413 -15.02 -2.34 -3.45
C LEU A 413 -14.53 -3.79 -3.41
N ASP A 414 -13.56 -4.08 -2.55
CA ASP A 414 -13.11 -5.45 -2.25
C ASP A 414 -12.83 -5.55 -0.74
N GLY A 415 -12.69 -6.77 -0.24
CA GLY A 415 -12.44 -6.97 1.17
C GLY A 415 -11.88 -8.35 1.49
N PHE A 416 -11.52 -8.55 2.74
CA PHE A 416 -11.04 -9.81 3.25
C PHE A 416 -11.32 -9.94 4.75
N ILE A 417 -11.10 -11.13 5.29
CA ILE A 417 -11.29 -11.41 6.71
C ILE A 417 -9.91 -11.47 7.36
N GLY A 418 -9.70 -10.63 8.37
CA GLY A 418 -8.51 -10.60 9.20
C GLY A 418 -8.78 -11.08 10.62
N GLU A 419 -7.70 -11.20 11.40
CA GLU A 419 -7.78 -11.55 12.81
C GLU A 419 -7.79 -10.29 13.69
N VAL A 420 -8.43 -10.38 14.87
CA VAL A 420 -8.40 -9.33 15.88
C VAL A 420 -7.36 -9.68 16.92
N PRO A 421 -6.29 -8.90 17.09
CA PRO A 421 -5.22 -9.19 18.01
C PRO A 421 -5.72 -9.46 19.44
N GLY A 422 -5.26 -10.56 20.04
CA GLY A 422 -5.61 -10.93 21.40
C GLY A 422 -7.07 -11.38 21.63
N LYS A 423 -7.86 -11.51 20.56
CA LYS A 423 -9.27 -11.92 20.60
C LYS A 423 -9.55 -13.04 19.60
N PRO A 424 -9.20 -14.30 19.91
CA PRO A 424 -9.32 -15.42 18.96
C PRO A 424 -10.77 -15.78 18.59
N ASP A 425 -11.73 -15.32 19.38
CA ASP A 425 -13.18 -15.46 19.19
C ASP A 425 -13.79 -14.38 18.27
N ARG A 426 -12.99 -13.45 17.79
CA ARG A 426 -13.42 -12.38 16.88
C ARG A 426 -12.64 -12.42 15.59
N ARG A 427 -13.29 -11.98 14.53
CA ARG A 427 -12.63 -11.69 13.25
C ARG A 427 -12.89 -10.24 12.88
N ARG A 428 -12.04 -9.74 12.03
CA ARG A 428 -12.12 -8.40 11.45
C ARG A 428 -12.48 -8.53 9.99
N ILE A 429 -13.54 -7.85 9.55
CA ILE A 429 -13.81 -7.66 8.14
C ILE A 429 -13.08 -6.39 7.74
N VAL A 430 -12.24 -6.47 6.72
CA VAL A 430 -11.53 -5.35 6.13
C VAL A 430 -12.13 -5.09 4.77
N LEU A 431 -12.64 -3.89 4.55
CA LEU A 431 -13.18 -3.43 3.27
C LEU A 431 -12.33 -2.25 2.79
N TYR A 432 -12.05 -2.20 1.52
CA TYR A 432 -11.28 -1.10 0.92
C TYR A 432 -11.81 -0.77 -0.47
N GLU A 433 -11.73 0.52 -0.81
CA GLU A 433 -12.07 0.99 -2.14
C GLU A 433 -10.92 0.67 -3.08
N THR A 434 -11.21 0.03 -4.21
CA THR A 434 -10.17 -0.36 -5.17
C THR A 434 -9.74 0.81 -6.05
N ALA A 435 -10.61 1.83 -6.18
CA ALA A 435 -10.27 3.06 -6.86
C ALA A 435 -9.28 3.87 -6.02
N GLU A 436 -8.19 4.32 -6.63
CA GLU A 436 -7.21 5.16 -5.96
C GLU A 436 -7.79 6.50 -5.52
N GLY A 437 -7.45 6.87 -4.30
CA GLY A 437 -7.91 8.11 -3.68
C GLY A 437 -9.31 8.03 -3.08
N GLY A 438 -9.94 6.87 -3.16
CA GLY A 438 -11.26 6.61 -2.61
C GLY A 438 -12.37 7.39 -3.30
N ILE A 439 -13.57 6.87 -3.20
CA ILE A 439 -14.82 7.54 -3.61
C ILE A 439 -15.65 7.97 -2.40
N GLY A 440 -15.11 7.70 -1.18
CA GLY A 440 -15.73 8.04 0.09
C GLY A 440 -16.84 7.07 0.53
N ALA A 441 -16.96 5.93 -0.13
CA ALA A 441 -17.98 4.93 0.20
C ALA A 441 -17.72 4.32 1.57
N VAL A 442 -16.49 3.82 1.83
CA VAL A 442 -16.15 3.22 3.13
C VAL A 442 -16.07 4.29 4.24
N GLN A 443 -15.67 5.53 3.92
CA GLN A 443 -15.70 6.63 4.87
C GLN A 443 -17.13 6.92 5.35
N SER A 444 -18.09 6.88 4.45
CA SER A 444 -19.50 7.18 4.78
C SER A 444 -20.11 6.21 5.80
N LEU A 445 -19.52 5.00 5.97
CA LEU A 445 -19.95 4.04 6.99
C LEU A 445 -19.67 4.53 8.43
N THR A 446 -18.84 5.55 8.59
CA THR A 446 -18.62 6.20 9.89
C THR A 446 -19.78 7.12 10.30
N GLU A 447 -20.73 7.34 9.40
CA GLU A 447 -21.94 8.15 9.67
C GLU A 447 -23.12 7.24 10.00
N THR A 448 -23.80 7.50 11.13
CA THR A 448 -24.96 6.69 11.58
C THR A 448 -26.04 6.51 10.51
N PRO A 449 -26.49 7.55 9.77
CA PRO A 449 -27.54 7.37 8.77
C PRO A 449 -27.10 6.46 7.61
N ARG A 450 -25.84 6.54 7.21
CA ARG A 450 -25.27 5.74 6.12
C ARG A 450 -25.10 4.28 6.52
N LEU A 451 -24.53 4.04 7.71
CA LEU A 451 -24.41 2.68 8.23
C LEU A 451 -25.78 2.00 8.35
N LYS A 452 -26.80 2.71 8.87
CA LYS A 452 -28.18 2.17 8.94
C LYS A 452 -28.74 1.82 7.56
N ALA A 453 -28.54 2.67 6.57
CA ALA A 453 -28.97 2.40 5.20
C ALA A 453 -28.31 1.15 4.62
N VAL A 454 -26.98 0.98 4.85
CA VAL A 454 -26.24 -0.21 4.42
C VAL A 454 -26.73 -1.46 5.16
N LEU A 455 -26.98 -1.41 6.46
CA LEU A 455 -27.49 -2.57 7.21
C LEU A 455 -28.91 -2.95 6.79
N GLN A 456 -29.75 -1.98 6.42
CA GLN A 456 -31.05 -2.23 5.84
C GLN A 456 -30.92 -2.89 4.46
N SER A 457 -30.08 -2.33 3.58
CA SER A 457 -29.78 -2.92 2.28
C SER A 457 -29.20 -4.34 2.40
N ALA A 458 -28.37 -4.59 3.42
CA ALA A 458 -27.83 -5.93 3.69
C ALA A 458 -28.92 -6.96 3.99
N ARG A 459 -29.98 -6.59 4.72
CA ARG A 459 -31.12 -7.45 4.97
C ARG A 459 -31.95 -7.69 3.69
N GLU A 460 -32.14 -6.64 2.89
CA GLU A 460 -32.83 -6.73 1.59
C GLU A 460 -32.06 -7.64 0.62
N VAL A 461 -30.74 -7.48 0.51
CA VAL A 461 -29.84 -8.36 -0.27
C VAL A 461 -29.99 -9.82 0.15
N LEU A 462 -30.09 -10.08 1.45
CA LEU A 462 -30.29 -11.45 1.97
C LEU A 462 -31.72 -11.96 1.86
N HIS A 463 -32.62 -11.28 1.15
CA HIS A 463 -34.02 -11.67 0.98
C HIS A 463 -34.75 -11.92 2.32
N GLU A 464 -34.62 -10.98 3.28
CA GLU A 464 -35.21 -11.12 4.62
C GLU A 464 -36.69 -11.50 4.58
N ASP A 465 -37.45 -10.86 3.71
CA ASP A 465 -38.90 -11.03 3.60
C ASP A 465 -39.35 -12.07 2.53
N GLU A 466 -38.39 -12.77 1.88
CA GLU A 466 -38.70 -13.65 0.78
C GLU A 466 -38.51 -15.15 1.12
N GLU A 467 -39.55 -15.95 0.83
CA GLU A 467 -39.49 -17.40 0.88
C GLU A 467 -38.98 -17.94 -0.47
N GLY A 468 -37.75 -18.42 -0.56
CA GLY A 468 -37.25 -19.01 -1.82
C GLY A 468 -35.75 -19.19 -1.88
N CYS A 469 -35.02 -18.51 -1.04
CA CYS A 469 -33.60 -18.67 -0.92
C CYS A 469 -33.27 -19.43 0.38
N GLU A 470 -32.83 -20.68 0.28
CA GLU A 470 -32.53 -21.50 1.47
C GLU A 470 -31.22 -21.01 2.16
N LYS A 471 -30.13 -20.90 1.41
CA LYS A 471 -28.81 -20.47 1.93
C LYS A 471 -28.27 -19.23 1.23
N ALA A 472 -28.08 -19.34 -0.08
CA ALA A 472 -27.59 -18.30 -0.95
C ALA A 472 -28.05 -18.56 -2.40
N CYS A 473 -28.17 -17.50 -3.20
CA CYS A 473 -28.51 -17.59 -4.62
C CYS A 473 -27.75 -16.53 -5.43
N TYR A 474 -27.84 -16.58 -6.75
CA TYR A 474 -27.20 -15.62 -7.65
C TYR A 474 -27.85 -14.22 -7.65
N GLU A 475 -28.99 -14.07 -7.02
CA GLU A 475 -29.64 -12.77 -6.82
C GLU A 475 -29.21 -12.12 -5.49
N CYS A 476 -28.56 -12.90 -4.59
CA CYS A 476 -28.06 -12.38 -3.31
C CYS A 476 -26.52 -12.43 -3.21
N LEU A 477 -25.94 -13.58 -2.89
CA LEU A 477 -24.54 -13.69 -2.48
C LEU A 477 -23.65 -14.41 -3.50
N LEU A 478 -24.22 -15.25 -4.36
CA LEU A 478 -23.42 -16.04 -5.29
C LEU A 478 -22.99 -15.19 -6.49
N THR A 479 -21.70 -15.13 -6.75
CA THR A 479 -21.14 -14.47 -7.93
C THR A 479 -20.13 -15.37 -8.63
N PHE A 480 -19.75 -15.01 -9.85
CA PHE A 480 -18.68 -15.71 -10.56
C PHE A 480 -17.34 -15.62 -9.82
N TYR A 481 -17.12 -14.54 -9.08
CA TYR A 481 -15.83 -14.25 -8.43
C TYR A 481 -15.66 -14.96 -7.09
N ASN A 482 -16.75 -15.36 -6.42
CA ASN A 482 -16.72 -16.03 -5.11
C ASN A 482 -17.10 -17.52 -5.17
N GLN A 483 -17.06 -18.16 -6.34
CA GLN A 483 -17.48 -19.57 -6.55
C GLN A 483 -16.89 -20.57 -5.55
N ARG A 484 -15.68 -20.28 -5.02
CA ARG A 484 -15.00 -21.16 -4.06
C ARG A 484 -15.63 -21.15 -2.68
N ASP A 485 -16.31 -20.06 -2.36
CA ASP A 485 -16.94 -19.87 -1.07
C ASP A 485 -18.42 -20.22 -1.09
N HIS A 486 -18.97 -20.60 -2.25
CA HIS A 486 -20.41 -20.90 -2.42
C HIS A 486 -20.94 -21.87 -1.37
N ASP A 487 -20.18 -22.92 -1.05
CA ASP A 487 -20.60 -23.94 -0.07
C ASP A 487 -20.62 -23.41 1.38
N LEU A 488 -19.95 -22.29 1.65
CA LEU A 488 -19.84 -21.66 2.96
C LEU A 488 -20.85 -20.53 3.15
N LEU A 489 -21.45 -20.03 2.06
CA LEU A 489 -22.36 -18.89 2.14
C LEU A 489 -23.74 -19.34 2.59
N ASP A 490 -24.17 -18.80 3.73
CA ASP A 490 -25.47 -19.12 4.32
C ASP A 490 -26.08 -17.90 5.02
N ARG A 491 -27.13 -17.34 4.40
CA ARG A 491 -27.86 -16.17 4.90
C ARG A 491 -28.39 -16.34 6.33
N SER A 492 -28.74 -17.58 6.71
CA SER A 492 -29.31 -17.89 8.01
C SER A 492 -28.33 -17.65 9.16
N LEU A 493 -27.02 -17.64 8.89
CA LEU A 493 -25.97 -17.34 9.87
C LEU A 493 -25.91 -15.84 10.21
N VAL A 494 -26.27 -14.97 9.26
CA VAL A 494 -26.02 -13.53 9.32
C VAL A 494 -27.29 -12.71 9.56
N LEU A 495 -28.44 -13.13 9.03
CA LEU A 495 -29.70 -12.40 9.16
C LEU A 495 -30.08 -12.07 10.62
N PRO A 496 -30.03 -13.02 11.58
CA PRO A 496 -30.37 -12.70 12.98
C PRO A 496 -29.44 -11.61 13.56
N PHE A 497 -28.15 -11.67 13.22
CA PHE A 497 -27.19 -10.69 13.67
C PHE A 497 -27.48 -9.29 13.10
N LEU A 498 -27.82 -9.19 11.81
CA LEU A 498 -28.16 -7.91 11.18
C LEU A 498 -29.47 -7.31 11.77
N GLN A 499 -30.41 -8.14 12.20
CA GLN A 499 -31.63 -7.70 12.86
C GLN A 499 -31.35 -7.09 14.24
N GLU A 500 -30.40 -7.63 14.99
CA GLU A 500 -29.96 -7.06 16.28
C GLU A 500 -29.30 -5.68 16.13
N LEU A 501 -28.81 -5.35 14.93
CA LEU A 501 -28.13 -4.09 14.65
C LEU A 501 -29.06 -2.94 14.19
N GLU A 502 -30.38 -3.05 14.30
CA GLU A 502 -31.34 -2.10 13.73
C GLU A 502 -31.28 -0.69 14.36
N ASP A 503 -31.08 -0.63 15.69
CA ASP A 503 -31.12 0.62 16.46
C ASP A 503 -29.74 1.23 16.77
N LEU A 504 -28.71 0.86 16.03
CA LEU A 504 -27.34 1.27 16.27
C LEU A 504 -27.13 2.80 16.17
N GLN A 505 -26.20 3.26 16.99
CA GLN A 505 -25.63 4.61 16.91
C GLN A 505 -24.09 4.54 16.89
N ILE A 506 -23.48 5.38 16.07
CA ILE A 506 -22.04 5.53 16.05
C ILE A 506 -21.68 6.60 17.08
N GLY A 507 -20.96 6.19 18.11
CA GLY A 507 -20.28 7.11 19.02
C GLY A 507 -19.06 7.70 18.34
N GLY A 508 -18.83 9.00 18.50
CA GLY A 508 -17.87 9.79 17.75
C GLY A 508 -16.48 9.14 17.60
N GLY A 509 -15.90 9.34 16.43
CA GLY A 509 -14.54 8.94 16.12
C GLY A 509 -13.57 9.52 17.14
N THR A 510 -12.87 8.66 17.82
CA THR A 510 -11.67 9.05 18.50
C THR A 510 -10.55 8.87 17.47
N ALA A 511 -10.26 9.94 16.70
CA ALA A 511 -8.84 10.16 16.39
C ALA A 511 -8.08 9.95 17.70
N PRO A 512 -6.82 9.47 17.71
CA PRO A 512 -6.05 9.46 18.93
C PRO A 512 -6.00 10.90 19.45
N GLY A 513 -7.10 11.27 20.11
CA GLY A 513 -7.22 12.51 20.82
C GLY A 513 -6.25 12.44 21.97
N PRO A 514 -6.02 13.55 22.67
CA PRO A 514 -5.12 13.57 23.81
C PRO A 514 -5.39 12.42 24.78
N GLU A 515 -6.62 11.90 24.85
CA GLU A 515 -7.01 10.79 25.73
C GLU A 515 -6.38 9.45 25.33
N GLY A 516 -6.39 9.06 24.06
CA GLY A 516 -5.77 7.80 23.61
C GLY A 516 -4.24 7.82 23.68
N LEU A 517 -3.64 8.99 23.50
CA LEU A 517 -2.21 9.19 23.75
C LEU A 517 -1.88 9.22 25.25
N LEU A 518 -2.76 9.80 26.09
CA LEU A 518 -2.61 9.83 27.54
C LEU A 518 -2.63 8.43 28.18
N GLU A 519 -3.40 7.51 27.63
CA GLU A 519 -3.43 6.11 28.10
C GLU A 519 -2.09 5.38 27.84
N LYS A 520 -1.36 5.78 26.80
CA LYS A 520 -0.04 5.21 26.47
C LYS A 520 1.11 5.82 27.26
N CYS A 521 0.92 6.99 27.87
CA CYS A 521 1.94 7.66 28.67
C CYS A 521 2.31 6.85 29.91
N GLN A 522 3.60 6.63 30.15
CA GLN A 522 4.13 5.85 31.26
C GLN A 522 4.38 6.69 32.53
N SER A 523 4.44 8.00 32.42
CA SER A 523 4.70 8.91 33.55
C SER A 523 3.70 10.08 33.61
N GLU A 524 3.52 10.65 34.81
CA GLU A 524 2.67 11.84 34.97
C GLU A 524 3.26 13.06 34.25
N LEU A 525 4.59 13.18 34.14
CA LEU A 525 5.22 14.25 33.39
C LEU A 525 4.91 14.17 31.88
N GLU A 526 4.92 12.97 31.30
CA GLU A 526 4.49 12.76 29.90
C GLU A 526 3.04 13.21 29.69
N LYS A 527 2.13 12.85 30.62
CA LYS A 527 0.73 13.29 30.56
C LYS A 527 0.59 14.82 30.68
N GLU A 528 1.42 15.44 31.53
CA GLU A 528 1.44 16.90 31.68
C GLU A 528 1.97 17.57 30.40
N VAL A 529 3.02 17.03 29.79
CA VAL A 529 3.58 17.52 28.52
C VAL A 529 2.57 17.37 27.40
N LEU A 530 1.89 16.23 27.28
CA LEU A 530 0.89 16.01 26.25
C LEU A 530 -0.30 16.97 26.39
N ARG A 531 -0.78 17.20 27.62
CA ARG A 531 -1.82 18.20 27.88
C ARG A 531 -1.37 19.62 27.56
N ALA A 532 -0.11 19.93 27.81
CA ALA A 532 0.46 21.24 27.48
C ALA A 532 0.59 21.43 25.95
N ILE A 533 0.95 20.38 25.21
CA ILE A 533 0.97 20.36 23.73
C ILE A 533 -0.43 20.68 23.21
N ASP A 534 -1.45 19.98 23.70
CA ASP A 534 -2.85 20.18 23.32
C ASP A 534 -3.35 21.60 23.68
N GLN A 535 -3.07 22.09 24.91
CA GLN A 535 -3.44 23.44 25.36
C GLN A 535 -2.73 24.55 24.58
N ALA A 536 -1.51 24.28 24.10
CA ALA A 536 -0.76 25.20 23.26
C ALA A 536 -1.22 25.17 21.79
N ASN A 537 -2.19 24.34 21.44
CA ASN A 537 -2.64 24.07 20.08
C ASN A 537 -1.49 23.67 19.12
N LEU A 538 -0.48 22.98 19.65
CA LEU A 538 0.54 22.36 18.82
C LEU A 538 0.01 21.04 18.25
N PRO A 539 0.55 20.58 17.08
CA PRO A 539 0.21 19.26 16.57
C PRO A 539 0.43 18.19 17.64
N LEU A 540 -0.57 17.32 17.82
CA LEU A 540 -0.41 16.16 18.69
C LEU A 540 0.58 15.18 18.08
N PRO A 541 1.33 14.42 18.89
CA PRO A 541 2.23 13.39 18.37
C PRO A 541 1.46 12.29 17.64
N ASP A 542 2.05 11.79 16.56
CA ASP A 542 1.51 10.68 15.80
C ASP A 542 1.53 9.37 16.60
N GLU A 543 2.55 9.19 17.46
CA GLU A 543 2.66 8.02 18.34
C GLU A 543 3.21 8.42 19.72
N ALA A 544 2.78 7.66 20.76
CA ALA A 544 3.41 7.67 22.08
C ALA A 544 4.13 6.34 22.32
N GLN A 545 5.26 6.37 23.07
CA GLN A 545 6.08 5.21 23.42
C GLN A 545 6.62 4.45 22.20
N LYS A 546 7.17 5.18 21.23
CA LYS A 546 7.71 4.58 19.99
C LYS A 546 9.14 4.11 20.16
N THR A 547 9.39 2.81 19.99
CA THR A 547 10.74 2.25 19.94
C THR A 547 11.40 2.52 18.59
N LEU A 548 12.60 3.08 18.61
CA LEU A 548 13.40 3.41 17.43
C LEU A 548 14.57 2.42 17.30
N TYR A 549 14.82 1.95 16.09
CA TYR A 549 15.76 0.85 15.82
C TYR A 549 16.95 1.26 14.94
N ASP A 550 18.06 0.51 15.08
CA ASP A 550 19.20 0.45 14.16
C ASP A 550 19.31 -0.96 13.57
N GLY A 551 18.70 -1.19 12.40
CA GLY A 551 18.46 -2.54 11.97
C GLY A 551 17.56 -3.26 12.98
N ASP A 552 18.03 -4.37 13.55
CA ASP A 552 17.27 -5.16 14.55
C ASP A 552 17.56 -4.73 16.00
N GLU A 553 18.48 -3.77 16.23
CA GLU A 553 18.86 -3.34 17.58
C GLU A 553 18.04 -2.12 18.00
N PRO A 554 17.28 -2.15 19.12
CA PRO A 554 16.61 -0.97 19.63
C PRO A 554 17.62 0.07 20.11
N ILE A 555 17.52 1.29 19.62
CA ILE A 555 18.37 2.42 20.02
C ILE A 555 17.79 3.13 21.25
N ALA A 556 16.51 3.49 21.15
CA ALA A 556 15.80 4.26 22.17
C ALA A 556 14.29 4.08 22.00
N GLU A 557 13.56 4.30 23.08
CA GLU A 557 12.11 4.48 23.10
C GLU A 557 11.85 6.00 23.23
N ALA A 558 11.08 6.58 22.30
CA ALA A 558 10.68 7.96 22.33
C ALA A 558 9.33 8.07 23.03
N ASP A 559 9.19 8.98 23.98
CA ASP A 559 7.95 9.19 24.71
C ASP A 559 6.84 9.67 23.78
N PHE A 560 7.21 10.55 22.81
CA PHE A 560 6.35 10.96 21.70
C PHE A 560 7.10 10.95 20.38
N TYR A 561 6.37 10.78 19.30
CA TYR A 561 6.97 10.76 17.98
C TYR A 561 6.11 11.51 16.98
N TYR A 562 6.75 12.32 16.13
CA TYR A 562 6.12 13.00 15.00
C TYR A 562 6.79 12.56 13.70
N GLU A 563 6.00 12.23 12.70
CA GLU A 563 6.50 12.00 11.35
C GLU A 563 6.96 13.34 10.71
N PRO A 564 7.95 13.36 9.81
CA PRO A 564 8.86 12.26 9.49
C PRO A 564 10.15 12.32 10.33
N LYS A 565 10.34 11.60 11.38
CA LYS A 565 11.61 11.48 12.15
C LYS A 565 11.86 12.54 13.25
N ILE A 566 10.84 12.92 14.00
CA ILE A 566 11.02 13.79 15.18
C ILE A 566 10.65 13.03 16.46
N PRO A 567 11.58 12.27 17.05
CA PRO A 567 11.36 11.68 18.38
C PRO A 567 11.50 12.74 19.46
N VAL A 568 10.58 12.73 20.40
CA VAL A 568 10.53 13.59 21.58
C VAL A 568 10.77 12.73 22.81
N PHE A 569 11.69 13.18 23.65
CA PHE A 569 12.01 12.55 24.93
C PHE A 569 11.61 13.50 26.06
N VAL A 570 10.89 12.96 27.05
CA VAL A 570 10.43 13.70 28.23
C VAL A 570 11.34 13.35 29.41
N ASP A 571 12.35 14.17 29.66
CA ASP A 571 13.36 13.92 30.66
C ASP A 571 12.94 14.47 32.04
N GLY A 572 12.46 13.58 32.93
CA GLY A 572 12.11 13.91 34.32
C GLY A 572 13.26 13.80 35.31
N SER A 573 12.98 14.03 36.62
CA SER A 573 13.96 14.02 37.71
C SER A 573 14.92 12.82 37.76
N PRO A 574 14.58 11.60 37.39
CA PRO A 574 15.50 10.46 37.36
C PRO A 574 16.65 10.63 36.36
N HIS A 575 16.43 11.41 35.28
CA HIS A 575 17.41 11.62 34.22
C HIS A 575 18.54 12.62 34.61
N HIS A 576 18.47 13.24 35.80
CA HIS A 576 19.50 14.14 36.26
C HIS A 576 20.76 13.44 36.86
N LYS A 577 20.80 12.10 36.88
CA LYS A 577 21.99 11.35 37.28
C LYS A 577 23.00 11.29 36.15
N ASP A 578 24.26 11.61 36.41
CA ASP A 578 25.34 11.77 35.42
C ASP A 578 25.46 10.58 34.45
N TYR A 579 25.32 9.34 34.92
CA TYR A 579 25.44 8.15 34.09
C TYR A 579 24.20 7.91 33.17
N VAL A 580 23.01 8.34 33.62
CA VAL A 580 21.79 8.28 32.82
C VAL A 580 21.85 9.30 31.68
N GLN A 581 22.27 10.54 32.00
CA GLN A 581 22.44 11.58 31.02
C GLN A 581 23.43 11.20 29.91
N GLU A 582 24.55 10.53 30.27
CA GLU A 582 25.53 10.13 29.26
C GLU A 582 24.99 9.02 28.33
N ALA A 583 24.24 8.03 28.88
CA ALA A 583 23.59 7.01 28.10
C ALA A 583 22.54 7.61 27.14
N ASP A 584 21.71 8.52 27.61
CA ASP A 584 20.69 9.19 26.81
C ASP A 584 21.31 10.09 25.73
N LYS A 585 22.41 10.77 26.02
CA LYS A 585 23.18 11.52 25.02
C LYS A 585 23.74 10.63 23.92
N GLN A 586 24.23 9.41 24.26
CA GLN A 586 24.72 8.45 23.27
C GLN A 586 23.60 7.95 22.36
N LYS A 587 22.44 7.57 22.94
CA LYS A 587 21.24 7.16 22.16
C LYS A 587 20.82 8.26 21.18
N ARG A 588 20.70 9.50 21.67
CA ARG A 588 20.31 10.66 20.85
C ARG A 588 21.35 11.02 19.78
N ARG A 589 22.65 10.78 20.02
CA ARG A 589 23.69 10.93 18.98
C ARG A 589 23.53 9.88 17.88
N ARG A 590 23.26 8.61 18.24
CA ARG A 590 22.99 7.54 17.25
C ARG A 590 21.77 7.90 16.39
N LEU A 591 20.68 8.38 16.99
CA LEU A 591 19.49 8.80 16.26
C LEU A 591 19.77 9.97 15.31
N ARG A 592 20.50 11.00 15.75
CA ARG A 592 20.85 12.13 14.89
C ARG A 592 21.73 11.73 13.72
N ALA A 593 22.65 10.79 13.90
CA ALA A 593 23.47 10.25 12.81
C ALA A 593 22.64 9.55 11.73
N LYS A 594 21.40 9.11 12.06
CA LYS A 594 20.43 8.51 11.16
C LYS A 594 19.37 9.49 10.62
N GLY A 595 19.59 10.79 10.83
CA GLY A 595 18.71 11.83 10.31
C GLY A 595 17.47 12.13 11.17
N TYR A 596 17.37 11.60 12.39
CA TYR A 596 16.32 11.99 13.32
C TYR A 596 16.55 13.37 13.92
N ARG A 597 15.51 14.19 13.99
CA ARG A 597 15.53 15.53 14.63
C ARG A 597 15.09 15.44 16.10
N THR A 598 15.91 14.81 16.94
CA THR A 598 15.57 14.54 18.35
C THR A 598 15.25 15.80 19.13
N THR A 599 14.17 15.79 19.92
CA THR A 599 13.73 16.85 20.83
C THR A 599 13.72 16.33 22.26
N VAL A 600 14.04 17.19 23.23
CA VAL A 600 13.96 16.88 24.67
C VAL A 600 13.08 17.93 25.33
N ILE A 601 12.16 17.49 26.17
CA ILE A 601 11.27 18.33 26.98
C ILE A 601 11.53 17.96 28.45
N GLU A 602 11.98 18.93 29.24
CA GLU A 602 12.23 18.72 30.67
C GLU A 602 11.07 19.22 31.55
N SER A 603 10.17 20.01 30.97
CA SER A 603 9.01 20.58 31.67
C SER A 603 7.87 20.85 30.69
N ALA A 604 6.66 20.59 31.13
CA ALA A 604 5.45 20.91 30.39
C ALA A 604 5.27 22.43 30.10
N SER A 605 5.97 23.28 30.83
CA SER A 605 5.92 24.73 30.62
C SER A 605 6.90 25.24 29.53
N ASP A 606 7.81 24.40 29.01
CA ASP A 606 8.77 24.78 27.97
C ASP A 606 8.67 23.86 26.74
N LEU A 607 7.80 24.21 25.84
CA LEU A 607 7.60 23.53 24.55
C LEU A 607 8.38 24.17 23.41
N SER A 608 9.20 25.18 23.67
CA SER A 608 9.89 26.01 22.66
C SER A 608 10.81 25.19 21.72
N SER A 609 11.37 24.09 22.22
CA SER A 609 12.20 23.17 21.42
C SER A 609 11.36 22.27 20.50
N LEU A 610 10.12 22.00 20.85
CA LEU A 610 9.18 21.25 20.04
C LEU A 610 8.55 22.14 18.96
N GLU A 611 8.06 23.31 19.33
CA GLU A 611 7.45 24.29 18.41
C GLU A 611 8.32 24.53 17.16
N LYS A 612 9.64 24.71 17.35
CA LYS A 612 10.59 24.94 16.25
C LYS A 612 10.78 23.76 15.29
N LYS A 613 10.25 22.58 15.58
CA LYS A 613 10.50 21.37 14.81
C LYS A 613 9.23 20.76 14.23
N VAL A 614 8.10 21.04 14.85
CA VAL A 614 6.79 20.54 14.41
C VAL A 614 5.95 21.62 13.75
N SER A 615 6.36 22.90 13.83
CA SER A 615 5.78 24.01 13.06
C SER A 615 6.28 24.01 11.62
#